data_db71d3086aaa44a7fd6c5d738e882995
#
_entry.id   db71d3086aaa44a7fd6c5d738e882995
#
_cell.length_a   1.000
_cell.length_b   1.000
_cell.length_c   1.000
_cell.angle_alpha   90.00
_cell.angle_beta   90.00
_cell.angle_gamma   90.00
#
_symmetry.space_group_name_H-M   'P 1'
#
loop_
_entity.id
_entity.type
_entity.pdbx_description
1 polymer ?
#
loop_
_entity_poly.entity_id
_entity_poly.type
_entity_poly.pdbx_seq_one_letter_code
_entity_poly.pdbx_strand_id
1 'polypeptide(L)'
;FIAYTVRTSESSYRQTAVGVDARNRPEDLAEVPRLVETLRKSGIACETLFLRADSETLLKRFSETRRRHPLSRHGAGLIEALEQEERLLAPLANAADLTIDTSRLSVHELRELIRGRVVDRAKSGPSLLFQSFAYRHGVPDDADFVFDARALPNPYWDPALRELTGRDE
;
A
#
# COMPACT_ATOMS: atom_id res chain seq x y z
N PHE A 1 5.42 9.74 -20.78
CA PHE A 1 5.94 11.07 -20.41
C PHE A 1 6.93 10.98 -19.24
N ILE A 2 6.57 10.30 -18.15
CA ILE A 2 7.44 10.11 -16.99
C ILE A 2 8.73 9.35 -17.34
N ALA A 3 8.62 8.26 -18.10
CA ALA A 3 9.78 7.50 -18.55
C ALA A 3 10.74 8.35 -19.41
N TYR A 4 10.20 9.23 -20.24
CA TYR A 4 10.99 10.17 -21.02
C TYR A 4 11.70 11.19 -20.11
N THR A 5 11.00 11.75 -19.12
CA THR A 5 11.55 12.70 -18.16
C THR A 5 12.68 12.07 -17.33
N VAL A 6 12.53 10.83 -16.88
CA VAL A 6 13.56 10.11 -16.11
C VAL A 6 14.80 9.83 -16.98
N ARG A 7 14.63 9.57 -18.28
CA ARG A 7 15.74 9.29 -19.21
C ARG A 7 16.50 10.51 -19.68
N THR A 8 15.83 11.66 -19.80
CA THR A 8 16.41 12.86 -20.40
C THR A 8 16.88 13.90 -19.40
N SER A 9 16.47 13.78 -18.13
CA SER A 9 16.96 14.70 -17.13
C SER A 9 18.36 14.27 -16.65
N GLU A 10 19.37 15.07 -16.90
CA GLU A 10 20.55 15.21 -16.02
C GLU A 10 20.06 15.65 -14.64
N SER A 11 19.05 14.95 -14.11
CA SER A 11 18.36 15.41 -12.93
C SER A 11 19.22 15.13 -11.71
N SER A 12 19.49 16.18 -11.00
CA SER A 12 20.05 16.18 -9.64
C SER A 12 19.20 15.41 -8.63
N TYR A 13 18.06 14.85 -9.03
CA TYR A 13 17.18 14.06 -8.19
C TYR A 13 17.63 12.61 -8.17
N ARG A 14 18.22 12.19 -7.07
CA ARG A 14 18.62 10.79 -6.83
C ARG A 14 17.43 9.86 -6.58
N GLN A 15 16.30 10.41 -6.18
CA GLN A 15 15.08 9.66 -5.84
C GLN A 15 13.85 10.43 -6.33
N THR A 16 12.92 9.73 -6.94
CA THR A 16 11.67 10.30 -7.43
C THR A 16 10.51 9.39 -7.03
N ALA A 17 9.47 9.95 -6.46
CA ALA A 17 8.20 9.27 -6.23
C ALA A 17 7.15 9.76 -7.22
N VAL A 18 6.39 8.85 -7.80
CA VAL A 18 5.33 9.14 -8.76
C VAL A 18 4.01 8.56 -8.25
N GLY A 19 3.00 9.40 -8.12
CA GLY A 19 1.64 8.97 -7.82
C GLY A 19 0.87 8.61 -9.09
N VAL A 20 0.24 7.44 -9.09
CA VAL A 20 -0.64 6.94 -10.15
C VAL A 20 -1.99 6.60 -9.55
N ASP A 21 -3.07 7.09 -10.13
CA ASP A 21 -4.43 6.85 -9.65
C ASP A 21 -5.47 6.85 -10.79
N ALA A 22 -6.73 6.62 -10.46
CA ALA A 22 -7.84 6.53 -11.42
C ALA A 22 -8.16 7.83 -12.20
N ARG A 23 -7.44 8.92 -11.96
CA ARG A 23 -7.53 10.14 -12.79
C ARG A 23 -6.74 10.00 -14.09
N ASN A 24 -5.81 9.06 -14.15
CA ASN A 24 -5.10 8.71 -15.35
C ASN A 24 -6.03 7.97 -16.33
N ARG A 25 -5.70 8.04 -17.62
CA ARG A 25 -6.49 7.32 -18.62
C ARG A 25 -6.32 5.80 -18.45
N PRO A 26 -7.38 5.00 -18.70
CA PRO A 26 -7.29 3.54 -18.56
C PRO A 26 -6.15 2.91 -19.36
N GLU A 27 -5.89 3.44 -20.56
CA GLU A 27 -4.82 2.95 -21.44
C GLU A 27 -3.43 3.19 -20.81
N ASP A 28 -3.25 4.35 -20.17
CA ASP A 28 -1.99 4.71 -19.50
C ASP A 28 -1.78 3.83 -18.25
N LEU A 29 -2.85 3.55 -17.50
CA LEU A 29 -2.80 2.68 -16.33
C LEU A 29 -2.39 1.24 -16.71
N ALA A 30 -2.93 0.72 -17.80
CA ALA A 30 -2.60 -0.62 -18.28
C ALA A 30 -1.12 -0.77 -18.70
N GLU A 31 -0.47 0.31 -19.12
CA GLU A 31 0.95 0.30 -19.53
C GLU A 31 1.93 0.46 -18.36
N VAL A 32 1.48 0.91 -17.17
CA VAL A 32 2.37 1.15 -16.02
C VAL A 32 3.22 -0.08 -15.64
N PRO A 33 2.69 -1.31 -15.54
CA PRO A 33 3.50 -2.47 -15.20
C PRO A 33 4.64 -2.71 -16.21
N ARG A 34 4.37 -2.57 -17.51
CA ARG A 34 5.38 -2.70 -18.58
C ARG A 34 6.44 -1.60 -18.49
N LEU A 35 6.02 -0.38 -18.16
CA LEU A 35 6.93 0.74 -17.97
C LEU A 35 7.88 0.49 -16.80
N VAL A 36 7.37 0.03 -15.68
CA VAL A 36 8.17 -0.33 -14.50
C VAL A 36 9.19 -1.42 -14.85
N GLU A 37 8.77 -2.46 -15.56
CA GLU A 37 9.68 -3.52 -16.02
C GLU A 37 10.78 -2.98 -16.95
N THR A 38 10.42 -2.08 -17.86
CA THR A 38 11.38 -1.43 -18.76
C THR A 38 12.40 -0.60 -18.02
N LEU A 39 11.97 0.16 -17.01
CA LEU A 39 12.86 0.94 -16.15
C LEU A 39 13.82 0.03 -15.38
N ARG A 40 13.34 -1.08 -14.84
CA ARG A 40 14.17 -2.08 -14.14
C ARG A 40 15.22 -2.69 -15.07
N LYS A 41 14.82 -3.08 -16.27
CA LYS A 41 15.74 -3.60 -17.30
C LYS A 41 16.80 -2.58 -17.74
N SER A 42 16.51 -1.29 -17.63
CA SER A 42 17.49 -0.23 -17.89
C SER A 42 18.38 0.12 -16.68
N GLY A 43 18.32 -0.66 -15.60
CA GLY A 43 19.17 -0.49 -14.42
C GLY A 43 18.64 0.54 -13.41
N ILE A 44 17.41 1.03 -13.57
CA ILE A 44 16.79 1.94 -12.62
C ILE A 44 16.13 1.12 -11.51
N ALA A 45 16.57 1.31 -10.27
CA ALA A 45 15.89 0.74 -9.11
C ALA A 45 14.49 1.36 -9.00
N CYS A 46 13.46 0.55 -9.24
CA CYS A 46 12.06 0.99 -9.22
C CYS A 46 11.25 0.04 -8.35
N GLU A 47 10.52 0.58 -7.40
CA GLU A 47 9.62 -0.15 -6.52
C GLU A 47 8.22 0.43 -6.62
N THR A 48 7.23 -0.46 -6.63
CA THR A 48 5.82 -0.12 -6.73
C THR A 48 5.10 -0.47 -5.43
N LEU A 49 4.48 0.54 -4.83
CA LEU A 49 3.64 0.38 -3.65
C LEU A 49 2.18 0.61 -4.03
N PHE A 50 1.33 -0.35 -3.75
CA PHE A 50 -0.10 -0.22 -3.92
C PHE A 50 -0.78 0.02 -2.57
N LEU A 51 -1.50 1.13 -2.46
CA LEU A 51 -2.26 1.48 -1.26
C LEU A 51 -3.72 1.13 -1.50
N ARG A 52 -4.29 0.31 -0.64
CA ARG A 52 -5.72 -0.04 -0.69
C ARG A 52 -6.44 0.33 0.61
N ALA A 53 -7.74 0.36 0.58
CA ALA A 53 -8.59 0.37 1.76
C ALA A 53 -9.90 -0.36 1.44
N ASP A 54 -10.58 -0.86 2.47
CA ASP A 54 -11.90 -1.46 2.31
C ASP A 54 -12.96 -0.44 1.86
N SER A 55 -14.02 -0.93 1.25
CA SER A 55 -15.08 -0.09 0.69
C SER A 55 -15.76 0.78 1.76
N GLU A 56 -15.94 0.28 2.98
CA GLU A 56 -16.55 1.03 4.08
C GLU A 56 -15.69 2.23 4.46
N THR A 57 -14.38 2.00 4.62
CA THR A 57 -13.40 3.06 4.91
C THR A 57 -13.34 4.07 3.78
N LEU A 58 -13.35 3.63 2.52
CA LEU A 58 -13.35 4.55 1.36
C LEU A 58 -14.62 5.41 1.34
N LEU A 59 -15.80 4.83 1.50
CA LEU A 59 -17.07 5.55 1.57
C LEU A 59 -17.04 6.61 2.68
N LYS A 60 -16.55 6.24 3.87
CA LYS A 60 -16.40 7.16 4.99
C LYS A 60 -15.45 8.31 4.64
N ARG A 61 -14.25 8.02 4.13
CA ARG A 61 -13.25 9.05 3.75
C ARG A 61 -13.77 10.00 2.68
N PHE A 62 -14.52 9.51 1.68
CA PHE A 62 -15.14 10.37 0.66
C PHE A 62 -16.24 11.24 1.25
N SER A 63 -17.07 10.71 2.15
CA SER A 63 -18.12 11.49 2.83
C SER A 63 -17.53 12.61 3.70
N GLU A 64 -16.48 12.33 4.43
CA GLU A 64 -15.80 13.29 5.31
C GLU A 64 -15.11 14.41 4.52
N THR A 65 -14.44 14.07 3.41
CA THR A 65 -13.70 15.04 2.61
C THR A 65 -14.60 15.84 1.66
N ARG A 66 -15.85 15.43 1.46
CA ARG A 66 -16.82 16.02 0.50
C ARG A 66 -16.25 16.15 -0.92
N ARG A 67 -15.24 15.37 -1.26
CA ARG A 67 -14.66 15.33 -2.60
C ARG A 67 -15.47 14.40 -3.49
N ARG A 68 -15.67 14.78 -4.75
CA ARG A 68 -16.25 13.88 -5.73
C ARG A 68 -15.22 12.88 -6.19
N HIS A 69 -15.64 11.62 -6.33
CA HIS A 69 -14.79 10.60 -6.91
C HIS A 69 -14.49 10.93 -8.38
N PRO A 70 -13.24 10.74 -8.86
CA PRO A 70 -12.88 11.06 -10.25
C PRO A 70 -13.78 10.40 -11.29
N LEU A 71 -14.21 9.16 -11.04
CA LEU A 71 -15.05 8.38 -11.94
C LEU A 71 -16.56 8.65 -11.78
N SER A 72 -16.99 9.45 -10.81
CA SER A 72 -18.42 9.83 -10.63
C SER A 72 -18.92 10.92 -11.60
N ARG A 73 -18.12 11.30 -12.61
CA ARG A 73 -18.42 12.44 -13.50
C ARG A 73 -19.64 12.25 -14.40
N HIS A 74 -20.11 11.02 -14.61
CA HIS A 74 -21.23 10.69 -15.52
C HIS A 74 -22.48 10.17 -14.81
N GLY A 75 -22.72 10.62 -13.57
CA GLY A 75 -23.94 10.22 -12.84
C GLY A 75 -23.83 8.88 -12.11
N ALA A 76 -22.69 8.20 -12.20
CA ALA A 76 -22.43 6.99 -11.41
C ALA A 76 -22.41 7.31 -9.91
N GLY A 77 -23.02 6.44 -9.11
CA GLY A 77 -22.96 6.51 -7.66
C GLY A 77 -21.52 6.30 -7.16
N LEU A 78 -21.25 6.71 -5.90
CA LEU A 78 -19.92 6.55 -5.31
C LEU A 78 -19.49 5.07 -5.26
N ILE A 79 -20.41 4.16 -4.96
CA ILE A 79 -20.13 2.71 -4.89
C ILE A 79 -19.71 2.19 -6.26
N GLU A 80 -20.46 2.51 -7.31
CA GLU A 80 -20.14 2.11 -8.69
C GLU A 80 -18.79 2.67 -9.15
N ALA A 81 -18.49 3.91 -8.75
CA ALA A 81 -17.21 4.55 -9.06
C ALA A 81 -16.03 3.86 -8.38
N LEU A 82 -16.18 3.43 -7.11
CA LEU A 82 -15.17 2.66 -6.38
C LEU A 82 -14.94 1.28 -6.99
N GLU A 83 -16.01 0.56 -7.37
CA GLU A 83 -15.90 -0.72 -8.06
C GLU A 83 -15.22 -0.59 -9.43
N GLN A 84 -15.50 0.49 -10.14
CA GLN A 84 -14.82 0.77 -11.41
C GLN A 84 -13.35 1.08 -11.21
N GLU A 85 -13.00 1.86 -10.17
CA GLU A 85 -11.61 2.15 -9.81
C GLU A 85 -10.85 0.87 -9.48
N GLU A 86 -11.41 -0.01 -8.66
CA GLU A 86 -10.82 -1.28 -8.32
C GLU A 86 -10.49 -2.12 -9.56
N ARG A 87 -11.43 -2.22 -10.51
CA ARG A 87 -11.20 -2.93 -11.79
C ARG A 87 -10.09 -2.28 -12.62
N LEU A 88 -10.05 -0.95 -12.69
CA LEU A 88 -9.04 -0.22 -13.45
C LEU A 88 -7.63 -0.37 -12.85
N LEU A 89 -7.56 -0.41 -11.52
CA LEU A 89 -6.28 -0.49 -10.80
C LEU A 89 -5.82 -1.93 -10.53
N ALA A 90 -6.66 -2.95 -10.79
CA ALA A 90 -6.31 -4.35 -10.56
C ALA A 90 -4.97 -4.78 -11.22
N PRO A 91 -4.64 -4.39 -12.47
CA PRO A 91 -3.34 -4.74 -13.05
C PRO A 91 -2.16 -4.15 -12.28
N LEU A 92 -2.31 -2.96 -11.71
CA LEU A 92 -1.29 -2.31 -10.89
C LEU A 92 -1.15 -3.00 -9.54
N ALA A 93 -2.28 -3.34 -8.91
CA ALA A 93 -2.32 -4.05 -7.64
C ALA A 93 -1.61 -5.41 -7.74
N ASN A 94 -1.89 -6.16 -8.82
CA ASN A 94 -1.29 -7.48 -9.07
C ASN A 94 0.20 -7.41 -9.41
N ALA A 95 0.69 -6.30 -9.94
CA ALA A 95 2.09 -6.11 -10.30
C ALA A 95 2.89 -5.35 -9.23
N ALA A 96 2.26 -4.95 -8.14
CA ALA A 96 2.91 -4.20 -7.08
C ALA A 96 3.90 -5.07 -6.29
N ASP A 97 5.05 -4.48 -5.92
CA ASP A 97 6.04 -5.14 -5.07
C ASP A 97 5.57 -5.20 -3.61
N LEU A 98 4.73 -4.25 -3.22
CA LEU A 98 4.17 -4.17 -1.87
C LEU A 98 2.76 -3.59 -1.94
N THR A 99 1.81 -4.31 -1.36
CA THR A 99 0.45 -3.82 -1.09
C THR A 99 0.33 -3.46 0.38
N ILE A 100 -0.27 -2.30 0.67
CA ILE A 100 -0.52 -1.82 2.04
C ILE A 100 -2.01 -1.55 2.19
N ASP A 101 -2.65 -2.27 3.11
CA ASP A 101 -4.02 -1.96 3.53
C ASP A 101 -4.00 -0.78 4.52
N THR A 102 -4.64 0.31 4.11
CA THR A 102 -4.71 1.55 4.89
C THR A 102 -6.01 1.70 5.67
N SER A 103 -6.90 0.69 5.66
CA SER A 103 -8.22 0.78 6.25
C SER A 103 -8.19 1.16 7.73
N ARG A 104 -7.19 0.66 8.46
CA ARG A 104 -7.02 0.87 9.90
C ARG A 104 -5.81 1.72 10.26
N LEU A 105 -5.11 2.25 9.26
CA LEU A 105 -3.93 3.07 9.48
C LEU A 105 -4.31 4.55 9.55
N SER A 106 -3.75 5.23 10.52
CA SER A 106 -3.69 6.69 10.52
C SER A 106 -2.65 7.16 9.49
N VAL A 107 -2.73 8.42 9.10
CA VAL A 107 -1.73 9.04 8.20
C VAL A 107 -0.31 8.96 8.80
N HIS A 108 -0.20 9.04 10.12
CA HIS A 108 1.08 8.95 10.81
C HIS A 108 1.67 7.54 10.71
N GLU A 109 0.88 6.52 11.02
CA GLU A 109 1.30 5.11 10.93
C GLU A 109 1.68 4.74 9.51
N LEU A 110 0.88 5.14 8.51
CA LEU A 110 1.24 4.91 7.10
C LEU A 110 2.56 5.58 6.73
N ARG A 111 2.80 6.82 7.19
CA ARG A 111 4.06 7.54 6.95
C ARG A 111 5.26 6.78 7.54
N GLU A 112 5.17 6.35 8.79
CA GLU A 112 6.24 5.60 9.44
C GLU A 112 6.49 4.25 8.75
N LEU A 113 5.44 3.57 8.33
CA LEU A 113 5.53 2.32 7.59
C LEU A 113 6.25 2.53 6.24
N ILE A 114 5.84 3.52 5.46
CA ILE A 114 6.50 3.84 4.17
C ILE A 114 7.94 4.27 4.41
N ARG A 115 8.22 5.10 5.44
CA ARG A 115 9.56 5.55 5.77
C ARG A 115 10.49 4.38 6.06
N GLY A 116 10.10 3.47 6.95
CA GLY A 116 10.88 2.29 7.30
C GLY A 116 11.10 1.33 6.12
N ARG A 117 10.15 1.30 5.16
CA ARG A 117 10.22 0.42 3.99
C ARG A 117 11.03 0.99 2.84
N VAL A 118 10.96 2.30 2.59
CA VAL A 118 11.52 2.95 1.41
C VAL A 118 12.82 3.69 1.73
N VAL A 119 12.88 4.37 2.89
CA VAL A 119 14.01 5.24 3.24
C VAL A 119 15.14 4.47 3.92
N ASP A 120 14.81 3.54 4.80
CA ASP A 120 15.79 2.80 5.61
C ASP A 120 16.40 1.58 4.89
N ARG A 121 16.10 1.41 3.62
CA ARG A 121 16.66 0.33 2.78
C ARG A 121 18.13 0.56 2.45
N ALA A 122 18.99 0.45 3.45
CA ALA A 122 20.45 0.44 3.23
C ALA A 122 21.01 -0.94 2.85
N LYS A 123 20.19 -2.00 2.76
CA LYS A 123 20.68 -3.38 2.52
C LYS A 123 19.82 -4.12 1.50
N SER A 124 20.48 -4.71 0.50
CA SER A 124 19.92 -5.66 -0.44
C SER A 124 19.53 -6.96 0.30
N GLY A 125 18.25 -7.23 0.40
CA GLY A 125 17.70 -8.44 1.02
C GLY A 125 16.16 -8.42 1.03
N PRO A 126 15.50 -9.56 1.28
CA PRO A 126 14.06 -9.60 1.42
C PRO A 126 13.62 -8.68 2.56
N SER A 127 12.61 -7.88 2.30
CA SER A 127 11.99 -7.02 3.33
C SER A 127 10.92 -7.82 4.04
N LEU A 128 11.06 -8.02 5.35
CA LEU A 128 10.06 -8.69 6.18
C LEU A 128 9.32 -7.66 7.02
N LEU A 129 7.98 -7.69 6.95
CA LEU A 129 7.11 -6.95 7.86
C LEU A 129 6.45 -7.94 8.83
N PHE A 130 6.70 -7.74 10.11
CA PHE A 130 5.95 -8.44 11.14
C PHE A 130 4.85 -7.54 11.67
N GLN A 131 3.60 -8.00 11.57
CA GLN A 131 2.44 -7.29 12.05
C GLN A 131 1.67 -8.14 13.05
N SER A 132 1.35 -7.59 14.21
CA SER A 132 0.43 -8.22 15.15
C SER A 132 -1.00 -7.75 14.88
N PHE A 133 -1.95 -8.68 14.96
CA PHE A 133 -3.37 -8.38 14.78
C PHE A 133 -4.23 -9.20 15.76
N ALA A 134 -5.44 -8.73 16.00
CA ALA A 134 -6.42 -9.50 16.77
C ALA A 134 -7.50 -10.04 15.83
N TYR A 135 -7.77 -11.33 15.87
CA TYR A 135 -8.77 -12.01 15.04
C TYR A 135 -10.16 -11.38 15.07
N ARG A 136 -10.53 -10.72 16.17
CA ARG A 136 -11.79 -9.95 16.27
C ARG A 136 -11.92 -8.82 15.27
N HIS A 137 -10.80 -8.39 14.67
CA HIS A 137 -10.75 -7.33 13.67
C HIS A 137 -10.52 -7.87 12.25
N GLY A 138 -10.56 -9.19 12.07
CA GLY A 138 -10.23 -9.86 10.82
C GLY A 138 -8.73 -10.12 10.67
N VAL A 139 -8.40 -10.99 9.74
CA VAL A 139 -7.03 -11.25 9.30
C VAL A 139 -6.63 -10.12 8.33
N PRO A 140 -5.40 -9.57 8.40
CA PRO A 140 -4.92 -8.63 7.39
C PRO A 140 -4.90 -9.27 5.99
N ASP A 141 -5.53 -8.61 5.01
CA ASP A 141 -5.63 -9.11 3.63
C ASP A 141 -4.32 -8.93 2.85
N ASP A 142 -3.40 -8.13 3.38
CA ASP A 142 -2.08 -7.82 2.81
C ASP A 142 -0.96 -8.69 3.39
N ALA A 143 -1.30 -9.73 4.20
CA ALA A 143 -0.33 -10.63 4.78
C ALA A 143 -0.03 -11.82 3.85
N ASP A 144 1.25 -12.01 3.49
CA ASP A 144 1.70 -13.20 2.75
C ASP A 144 1.65 -14.47 3.60
N PHE A 145 1.89 -14.34 4.92
CA PHE A 145 1.87 -15.44 5.88
C PHE A 145 1.15 -15.02 7.16
N VAL A 146 0.32 -15.91 7.69
CA VAL A 146 -0.38 -15.71 8.96
C VAL A 146 -0.04 -16.84 9.92
N PHE A 147 0.46 -16.49 11.10
CA PHE A 147 0.77 -17.42 12.16
C PHE A 147 -0.21 -17.23 13.32
N ASP A 148 -0.89 -18.29 13.71
CA ASP A 148 -1.83 -18.26 14.83
C ASP A 148 -1.08 -18.44 16.16
N ALA A 149 -0.83 -17.32 16.83
CA ALA A 149 -0.15 -17.32 18.13
C ALA A 149 -1.04 -17.80 19.30
N ARG A 150 -2.34 -18.07 19.09
CA ARG A 150 -3.24 -18.57 20.15
C ARG A 150 -2.90 -19.98 20.60
N ALA A 151 -2.12 -20.72 19.78
CA ALA A 151 -1.58 -22.01 20.16
C ALA A 151 -0.44 -21.93 21.20
N LEU A 152 0.13 -20.74 21.40
CA LEU A 152 1.19 -20.50 22.38
C LEU A 152 0.59 -20.33 23.78
N PRO A 153 1.34 -20.66 24.84
CA PRO A 153 0.91 -20.37 26.22
C PRO A 153 0.58 -18.89 26.38
N ASN A 154 -0.55 -18.60 27.02
CA ASN A 154 -0.97 -17.22 27.23
C ASN A 154 -0.09 -16.59 28.34
N PRO A 155 0.71 -15.56 28.03
CA PRO A 155 1.60 -14.91 29.00
C PRO A 155 0.84 -14.30 30.19
N TYR A 156 -0.44 -14.02 30.07
CA TYR A 156 -1.26 -13.51 31.18
C TYR A 156 -1.31 -14.48 32.38
N TRP A 157 -1.15 -15.78 32.15
CA TRP A 157 -1.14 -16.79 33.22
C TRP A 157 0.18 -16.86 33.98
N ASP A 158 1.25 -16.29 33.43
CA ASP A 158 2.52 -16.15 34.12
C ASP A 158 2.56 -14.81 34.88
N PRO A 159 2.65 -14.83 36.24
CA PRO A 159 2.72 -13.60 37.00
C PRO A 159 3.86 -12.67 36.61
N ALA A 160 4.99 -13.21 36.15
CA ALA A 160 6.15 -12.41 35.73
C ALA A 160 5.93 -11.70 34.39
N LEU A 161 5.05 -12.23 33.52
CA LEU A 161 4.79 -11.70 32.20
C LEU A 161 3.48 -10.89 32.09
N ARG A 162 2.63 -10.97 33.13
CA ARG A 162 1.26 -10.41 33.11
C ARG A 162 1.23 -8.90 32.86
N GLU A 163 2.17 -8.17 33.43
CA GLU A 163 2.26 -6.71 33.35
C GLU A 163 3.09 -6.24 32.14
N LEU A 164 3.74 -7.19 31.43
CA LEU A 164 4.57 -6.88 30.28
C LEU A 164 3.72 -6.79 28.99
N THR A 165 4.20 -6.01 28.06
CA THR A 165 3.68 -5.88 26.70
C THR A 165 4.69 -6.45 25.72
N GLY A 166 4.32 -6.67 24.46
CA GLY A 166 5.27 -7.14 23.43
C GLY A 166 6.37 -6.12 23.06
N ARG A 167 6.50 -5.04 23.82
CA ARG A 167 7.54 -4.00 23.66
C ARG A 167 8.55 -3.99 24.81
N ASP A 168 8.29 -4.78 25.83
CA ASP A 168 9.20 -4.93 26.98
C ASP A 168 10.23 -6.02 26.65
N GLU A 169 11.51 -5.79 27.03
CA GLU A 169 12.62 -6.73 26.84
C GLU A 169 12.67 -7.80 27.95
#